data_1e57a5c506783aebbf4990a4d5290239
#
_entry.id   1e57a5c506783aebbf4990a4d5290239
#
_cell.length_a   1.000
_cell.length_b   1.000
_cell.length_c   1.000
_cell.angle_alpha   90.00
_cell.angle_beta   90.00
_cell.angle_gamma   90.00
#
_symmetry.space_group_name_H-M   'P 1'
#
loop_
_entity.id
_entity.type
_entity.pdbx_description
1 polymer ?
#
loop_
_entity_poly.entity_id
_entity_poly.type
_entity_poly.pdbx_seq_one_letter_code
_entity_poly.pdbx_strand_id
1 'polypeptide(L)'
;RKVSPAVVREIETHFATIAKSIRRVESERLAAEPGQLKALLSLAARAYRRPLQPGEVSNLLAFYGELRTRHELSHESAVRDVLVGLLVSPHFSYRVVRAETGRGTHGLDDYELASRLSYFLWSSLPDAELRRAAAAGELTGDKTLLAQTRRLLRDSRTRRLAEQFTCQWLHIRGFDQNDDKNEKIYPTFPELRGAMYEESVRFFEDMFRNDGPVLDLLSADHTFLNERLAKFYGIDGVIGSKWRRVDGVQARGRGGVLGLA
;
A
#
# COMPACT_ATOMS: atom_id res chain seq x y z
N ARG A 1 8.17 11.97 -64.71
CA ARG A 1 9.20 12.89 -64.10
C ARG A 1 10.27 12.06 -63.44
N LYS A 2 11.53 12.08 -63.93
CA LYS A 2 12.65 11.38 -63.27
C LYS A 2 13.03 12.15 -62.02
N VAL A 3 13.09 11.43 -60.87
CA VAL A 3 13.54 12.01 -59.59
C VAL A 3 15.01 12.40 -59.68
N SER A 4 15.40 13.56 -59.18
CA SER A 4 16.79 14.04 -59.19
C SER A 4 17.70 13.07 -58.37
N PRO A 5 18.92 12.75 -58.87
CA PRO A 5 19.87 11.90 -58.11
C PRO A 5 20.23 12.45 -56.74
N ALA A 6 20.12 13.74 -56.51
CA ALA A 6 20.31 14.38 -55.21
C ALA A 6 19.21 13.97 -54.21
N VAL A 7 17.95 13.99 -54.65
CA VAL A 7 16.79 13.58 -53.82
C VAL A 7 16.84 12.09 -53.48
N VAL A 8 17.29 11.26 -54.43
CA VAL A 8 17.46 9.82 -54.17
C VAL A 8 18.49 9.58 -53.05
N ARG A 9 19.64 10.26 -53.12
CA ARG A 9 20.70 10.18 -52.10
C ARG A 9 20.23 10.69 -50.73
N GLU A 10 19.43 11.74 -50.68
CA GLU A 10 18.87 12.27 -49.44
C GLU A 10 17.93 11.21 -48.77
N ILE A 11 17.08 10.60 -49.58
CA ILE A 11 16.17 9.53 -49.14
C ILE A 11 16.96 8.31 -48.62
N GLU A 12 17.98 7.85 -49.34
CA GLU A 12 18.83 6.74 -48.93
C GLU A 12 19.55 7.04 -47.63
N THR A 13 20.09 8.26 -47.46
CA THR A 13 20.76 8.68 -46.22
C THR A 13 19.78 8.70 -45.04
N HIS A 14 18.56 9.19 -45.28
CA HIS A 14 17.51 9.19 -44.26
C HIS A 14 17.15 7.77 -43.79
N PHE A 15 16.89 6.87 -44.74
CA PHE A 15 16.59 5.47 -44.40
C PHE A 15 17.76 4.75 -43.77
N ALA A 16 19.00 5.02 -44.16
CA ALA A 16 20.20 4.48 -43.51
C ALA A 16 20.33 4.94 -42.03
N THR A 17 20.00 6.20 -41.77
CA THR A 17 19.99 6.79 -40.44
C THR A 17 18.91 6.12 -39.55
N ILE A 18 17.70 5.96 -40.08
CA ILE A 18 16.61 5.27 -39.39
C ILE A 18 17.00 3.82 -39.11
N ALA A 19 17.51 3.09 -40.11
CA ALA A 19 17.93 1.69 -39.93
C ALA A 19 19.06 1.53 -38.88
N LYS A 20 19.99 2.49 -38.81
CA LYS A 20 21.02 2.54 -37.77
C LYS A 20 20.40 2.77 -36.37
N SER A 21 19.43 3.68 -36.28
CA SER A 21 18.74 3.95 -35.01
C SER A 21 17.93 2.75 -34.55
N ILE A 22 17.23 2.06 -35.43
CA ILE A 22 16.48 0.84 -35.12
C ILE A 22 17.42 -0.23 -34.58
N ARG A 23 18.51 -0.54 -35.33
CA ARG A 23 19.50 -1.56 -34.88
C ARG A 23 20.11 -1.22 -33.52
N ARG A 24 20.37 0.05 -33.25
CA ARG A 24 20.88 0.48 -31.93
C ARG A 24 19.86 0.18 -30.84
N VAL A 25 18.59 0.58 -31.01
CA VAL A 25 17.53 0.34 -30.04
C VAL A 25 17.32 -1.15 -29.81
N GLU A 26 17.30 -1.96 -30.86
CA GLU A 26 17.18 -3.41 -30.76
C GLU A 26 18.34 -4.04 -29.97
N SER A 27 19.58 -3.59 -30.23
CA SER A 27 20.76 -4.04 -29.48
C SER A 27 20.68 -3.66 -28.01
N GLU A 28 20.27 -2.43 -27.70
CA GLU A 28 20.09 -1.95 -26.34
C GLU A 28 19.00 -2.74 -25.59
N ARG A 29 17.89 -3.08 -26.28
CA ARG A 29 16.81 -3.92 -25.72
C ARG A 29 17.29 -5.31 -25.38
N LEU A 30 17.98 -5.99 -26.30
CA LEU A 30 18.55 -7.31 -26.04
C LEU A 30 19.57 -7.29 -24.89
N ALA A 31 20.41 -6.27 -24.82
CA ALA A 31 21.38 -6.12 -23.74
C ALA A 31 20.70 -5.87 -22.38
N ALA A 32 19.52 -5.29 -22.35
CA ALA A 32 18.76 -5.03 -21.10
C ALA A 32 18.03 -6.27 -20.56
N GLU A 33 17.68 -7.27 -21.38
CA GLU A 33 16.89 -8.43 -20.99
C GLU A 33 17.38 -9.14 -19.70
N PRO A 34 18.70 -9.46 -19.53
CA PRO A 34 19.18 -10.12 -18.32
C PRO A 34 18.97 -9.26 -17.06
N GLY A 35 19.18 -7.95 -17.17
CA GLY A 35 18.95 -6.99 -16.08
C GLY A 35 17.48 -6.93 -15.68
N GLN A 36 16.58 -6.95 -16.66
CA GLN A 36 15.13 -6.94 -16.44
C GLN A 36 14.64 -8.24 -15.80
N LEU A 37 15.17 -9.39 -16.19
CA LEU A 37 14.88 -10.67 -15.53
C LEU A 37 15.33 -10.69 -14.08
N LYS A 38 16.52 -10.14 -13.78
CA LYS A 38 17.00 -9.98 -12.40
C LYS A 38 16.06 -9.06 -11.58
N ALA A 39 15.59 -7.97 -12.18
CA ALA A 39 14.62 -7.07 -11.56
C ALA A 39 13.27 -7.76 -11.32
N LEU A 40 12.82 -8.61 -12.25
CA LEU A 40 11.60 -9.43 -12.11
C LEU A 40 11.71 -10.40 -10.92
N LEU A 41 12.82 -11.11 -10.76
CA LEU A 41 13.06 -12.00 -9.61
C LEU A 41 13.11 -11.21 -8.29
N SER A 42 13.71 -10.02 -8.29
CA SER A 42 13.70 -9.13 -7.13
C SER A 42 12.29 -8.67 -6.77
N LEU A 43 11.47 -8.36 -7.78
CA LEU A 43 10.06 -8.03 -7.58
C LEU A 43 9.28 -9.22 -7.02
N ALA A 44 9.52 -10.44 -7.54
CA ALA A 44 8.90 -11.67 -7.06
C ALA A 44 9.22 -11.93 -5.58
N ALA A 45 10.46 -11.77 -5.16
CA ALA A 45 10.86 -11.90 -3.76
C ALA A 45 10.14 -10.86 -2.86
N ARG A 46 9.97 -9.64 -3.36
CA ARG A 46 9.19 -8.59 -2.64
C ARG A 46 7.71 -8.95 -2.57
N ALA A 47 7.13 -9.45 -3.66
CA ALA A 47 5.74 -9.85 -3.74
C ALA A 47 5.43 -11.04 -2.83
N TYR A 48 6.34 -12.00 -2.72
CA TYR A 48 6.23 -13.16 -1.82
C TYR A 48 6.66 -12.84 -0.39
N ARG A 49 7.16 -11.60 -0.15
CA ARG A 49 7.55 -11.05 1.17
C ARG A 49 8.68 -11.83 1.86
N ARG A 50 9.43 -12.64 1.13
CA ARG A 50 10.57 -13.44 1.57
C ARG A 50 11.54 -13.70 0.41
N PRO A 51 12.74 -14.17 0.64
CA PRO A 51 13.60 -14.68 -0.43
C PRO A 51 12.89 -15.79 -1.22
N LEU A 52 13.11 -15.81 -2.52
CA LEU A 52 12.63 -16.91 -3.37
C LEU A 52 13.42 -18.17 -3.06
N GLN A 53 12.75 -19.30 -3.04
CA GLN A 53 13.39 -20.61 -3.01
C GLN A 53 14.01 -20.93 -4.37
N PRO A 54 15.08 -21.75 -4.44
CA PRO A 54 15.73 -22.11 -5.70
C PRO A 54 14.72 -22.64 -6.74
N GLY A 55 13.78 -23.48 -6.34
CA GLY A 55 12.73 -24.00 -7.23
C GLY A 55 11.80 -22.91 -7.76
N GLU A 56 11.48 -21.89 -6.97
CA GLU A 56 10.64 -20.76 -7.43
C GLU A 56 11.36 -19.93 -8.48
N VAL A 57 12.66 -19.68 -8.29
CA VAL A 57 13.49 -18.98 -9.28
C VAL A 57 13.52 -19.77 -10.58
N SER A 58 13.81 -21.08 -10.50
CA SER A 58 13.86 -21.96 -11.67
C SER A 58 12.52 -22.00 -12.42
N ASN A 59 11.40 -22.10 -11.70
CA ASN A 59 10.06 -22.13 -12.30
C ASN A 59 9.71 -20.81 -13.00
N LEU A 60 10.01 -19.66 -12.41
CA LEU A 60 9.76 -18.36 -13.03
C LEU A 60 10.58 -18.18 -14.32
N LEU A 61 11.85 -18.57 -14.28
CA LEU A 61 12.73 -18.49 -15.46
C LEU A 61 12.33 -19.51 -16.54
N ALA A 62 11.94 -20.72 -16.15
CA ALA A 62 11.45 -21.73 -17.09
C ALA A 62 10.15 -21.27 -17.77
N PHE A 63 9.21 -20.72 -17.02
CA PHE A 63 7.97 -20.17 -17.58
C PHE A 63 8.26 -19.02 -18.55
N TYR A 64 9.14 -18.08 -18.19
CA TYR A 64 9.59 -17.04 -19.12
C TYR A 64 10.20 -17.65 -20.39
N GLY A 65 11.08 -18.65 -20.26
CA GLY A 65 11.72 -19.31 -21.38
C GLY A 65 10.72 -20.00 -22.31
N GLU A 66 9.71 -20.68 -21.76
CA GLU A 66 8.64 -21.30 -22.52
C GLU A 66 7.81 -20.27 -23.31
N LEU A 67 7.47 -19.15 -22.70
CA LEU A 67 6.78 -18.05 -23.39
C LEU A 67 7.60 -17.50 -24.57
N ARG A 68 8.92 -17.42 -24.42
CA ARG A 68 9.84 -16.92 -25.45
C ARG A 68 10.04 -17.93 -26.59
N THR A 69 10.16 -19.22 -26.26
CA THR A 69 10.56 -20.25 -27.25
C THR A 69 9.39 -20.98 -27.86
N ARG A 70 8.39 -21.36 -27.07
CA ARG A 70 7.24 -22.12 -27.51
C ARG A 70 6.11 -21.25 -28.02
N HIS A 71 5.89 -20.11 -27.39
CA HIS A 71 4.82 -19.17 -27.73
C HIS A 71 5.33 -17.98 -28.56
N GLU A 72 6.61 -17.93 -28.87
CA GLU A 72 7.26 -16.90 -29.72
C GLU A 72 6.95 -15.45 -29.27
N LEU A 73 6.67 -15.25 -27.97
CA LEU A 73 6.35 -13.91 -27.45
C LEU A 73 7.58 -13.01 -27.45
N SER A 74 7.36 -11.71 -27.62
CA SER A 74 8.40 -10.69 -27.37
C SER A 74 8.86 -10.75 -25.90
N HIS A 75 10.05 -10.21 -25.60
CA HIS A 75 10.53 -10.12 -24.24
C HIS A 75 9.53 -9.43 -23.31
N GLU A 76 8.98 -8.28 -23.74
CA GLU A 76 8.05 -7.49 -22.96
C GLU A 76 6.74 -8.23 -22.70
N SER A 77 6.24 -8.97 -23.69
CA SER A 77 5.02 -9.77 -23.55
C SER A 77 5.26 -10.94 -22.58
N ALA A 78 6.38 -11.64 -22.70
CA ALA A 78 6.74 -12.74 -21.81
C ALA A 78 6.92 -12.25 -20.37
N VAL A 79 7.59 -11.12 -20.13
CA VAL A 79 7.73 -10.50 -18.80
C VAL A 79 6.36 -10.12 -18.23
N ARG A 80 5.46 -9.58 -19.07
CA ARG A 80 4.09 -9.23 -18.63
C ARG A 80 3.33 -10.47 -18.17
N ASP A 81 3.41 -11.57 -18.91
CA ASP A 81 2.70 -12.81 -18.57
C ASP A 81 3.28 -13.46 -17.31
N VAL A 82 4.60 -13.39 -17.11
CA VAL A 82 5.23 -13.82 -15.85
C VAL A 82 4.76 -12.95 -14.69
N LEU A 83 4.62 -11.62 -14.88
CA LEU A 83 4.05 -10.73 -13.86
C LEU A 83 2.61 -11.10 -13.51
N VAL A 84 1.78 -11.42 -14.50
CA VAL A 84 0.41 -11.91 -14.27
C VAL A 84 0.44 -13.19 -13.45
N GLY A 85 1.27 -14.17 -13.84
CA GLY A 85 1.46 -15.42 -13.10
C GLY A 85 1.88 -15.20 -11.66
N LEU A 86 2.77 -14.24 -11.41
CA LEU A 86 3.22 -13.87 -10.08
C LEU A 86 2.08 -13.26 -9.24
N LEU A 87 1.24 -12.40 -9.82
CA LEU A 87 0.15 -11.72 -9.12
C LEU A 87 -1.03 -12.65 -8.82
N VAL A 88 -1.27 -13.69 -9.61
CA VAL A 88 -2.29 -14.71 -9.31
C VAL A 88 -1.76 -15.84 -8.44
N SER A 89 -0.46 -15.89 -8.17
CA SER A 89 0.15 -16.92 -7.33
C SER A 89 -0.43 -16.90 -5.91
N PRO A 90 -0.68 -18.08 -5.30
CA PRO A 90 -1.05 -18.18 -3.90
C PRO A 90 -0.06 -17.49 -2.95
N HIS A 91 1.23 -17.49 -3.28
CA HIS A 91 2.26 -16.81 -2.48
C HIS A 91 2.10 -15.28 -2.45
N PHE A 92 1.51 -14.68 -3.48
CA PHE A 92 1.14 -13.28 -3.48
C PHE A 92 -0.22 -13.04 -2.83
N SER A 93 -1.24 -13.80 -3.28
CA SER A 93 -2.65 -13.57 -2.90
C SER A 93 -2.94 -13.92 -1.44
N TYR A 94 -2.25 -14.92 -0.89
CA TYR A 94 -2.44 -15.36 0.49
C TYR A 94 -1.22 -15.07 1.36
N ARG A 95 -1.46 -14.85 2.62
CA ARG A 95 -0.43 -14.80 3.67
C ARG A 95 -0.34 -16.17 4.32
N VAL A 96 0.31 -17.08 3.63
CA VAL A 96 0.47 -18.46 4.09
C VAL A 96 1.53 -18.48 5.18
N VAL A 97 1.15 -18.96 6.36
CA VAL A 97 2.10 -19.35 7.41
C VAL A 97 2.51 -20.80 7.14
N ARG A 98 3.80 -21.10 7.17
CA ARG A 98 4.26 -22.47 7.00
C ARG A 98 3.78 -23.31 8.18
N ALA A 99 2.94 -24.29 7.89
CA ALA A 99 2.63 -25.31 8.86
C ALA A 99 3.84 -26.24 8.97
N GLU A 100 4.52 -26.25 10.10
CA GLU A 100 5.45 -27.34 10.42
C GLU A 100 4.64 -28.60 10.75
N THR A 101 5.13 -29.74 10.27
CA THR A 101 4.52 -31.04 10.54
C THR A 101 4.74 -31.41 12.01
N GLY A 102 3.81 -31.02 12.88
CA GLY A 102 3.86 -31.33 14.31
C GLY A 102 2.61 -30.86 15.07
N ARG A 103 2.30 -31.50 16.19
CA ARG A 103 1.27 -31.00 17.12
C ARG A 103 1.89 -29.96 18.04
N GLY A 104 1.61 -28.69 17.82
CA GLY A 104 2.07 -27.59 18.69
C GLY A 104 1.86 -26.22 18.09
N THR A 105 2.04 -25.17 18.88
CA THR A 105 2.13 -23.78 18.42
C THR A 105 3.58 -23.51 18.02
N HIS A 106 3.79 -23.11 16.77
CA HIS A 106 5.09 -22.70 16.28
C HIS A 106 5.18 -21.18 16.25
N GLY A 107 6.34 -20.64 16.63
CA GLY A 107 6.65 -19.23 16.46
C GLY A 107 6.69 -18.87 14.97
N LEU A 108 6.36 -17.63 14.65
CA LEU A 108 6.53 -17.11 13.30
C LEU A 108 8.01 -16.92 12.99
N ASP A 109 8.42 -17.19 11.76
CA ASP A 109 9.73 -16.75 11.30
C ASP A 109 9.77 -15.21 11.11
N ASP A 110 10.97 -14.65 10.96
CA ASP A 110 11.15 -13.19 10.83
C ASP A 110 10.43 -12.61 9.62
N TYR A 111 10.35 -13.32 8.49
CA TYR A 111 9.64 -12.84 7.29
C TYR A 111 8.12 -12.93 7.46
N GLU A 112 7.63 -13.96 8.11
CA GLU A 112 6.22 -14.12 8.46
C GLU A 112 5.79 -13.02 9.43
N LEU A 113 6.63 -12.74 10.43
CA LEU A 113 6.40 -11.69 11.41
C LEU A 113 6.43 -10.31 10.75
N ALA A 114 7.41 -10.04 9.88
CA ALA A 114 7.46 -8.80 9.09
C ALA A 114 6.20 -8.62 8.24
N SER A 115 5.77 -9.69 7.58
CA SER A 115 4.55 -9.66 6.77
C SER A 115 3.31 -9.38 7.63
N ARG A 116 3.13 -10.08 8.75
CA ARG A 116 1.98 -9.84 9.63
C ARG A 116 1.97 -8.44 10.19
N LEU A 117 3.10 -7.95 10.68
CA LEU A 117 3.22 -6.63 11.27
C LEU A 117 2.89 -5.53 10.25
N SER A 118 3.45 -5.60 9.04
CA SER A 118 3.21 -4.58 8.02
C SER A 118 1.77 -4.58 7.50
N TYR A 119 1.18 -5.76 7.30
CA TYR A 119 -0.22 -5.82 6.87
C TYR A 119 -1.19 -5.42 7.97
N PHE A 120 -0.90 -5.71 9.22
CA PHE A 120 -1.71 -5.28 10.36
C PHE A 120 -1.70 -3.74 10.48
N LEU A 121 -0.51 -3.12 10.44
CA LEU A 121 -0.37 -1.69 10.68
C LEU A 121 -0.60 -0.83 9.42
N TRP A 122 -0.29 -1.35 8.24
CA TRP A 122 -0.27 -0.57 7.00
C TRP A 122 -1.16 -1.12 5.89
N SER A 123 -1.73 -2.31 6.06
CA SER A 123 -2.44 -3.04 5.00
C SER A 123 -1.60 -3.16 3.71
N SER A 124 -0.29 -3.29 3.84
CA SER A 124 0.67 -3.27 2.73
C SER A 124 1.90 -4.14 3.01
N LEU A 125 2.69 -4.35 1.96
CA LEU A 125 3.96 -5.10 2.00
C LEU A 125 4.96 -4.46 2.99
N PRO A 126 5.84 -5.29 3.61
CA PRO A 126 6.95 -4.78 4.43
C PRO A 126 7.85 -3.84 3.62
N ASP A 127 8.27 -2.74 4.24
CA ASP A 127 9.24 -1.83 3.64
C ASP A 127 10.67 -2.41 3.65
N ALA A 128 11.61 -1.66 3.08
CA ALA A 128 12.99 -2.12 2.94
C ALA A 128 13.66 -2.34 4.31
N GLU A 129 13.36 -1.49 5.30
CA GLU A 129 13.94 -1.59 6.64
C GLU A 129 13.41 -2.81 7.39
N LEU A 130 12.10 -3.04 7.34
CA LEU A 130 11.49 -4.21 7.99
C LEU A 130 11.97 -5.52 7.36
N ARG A 131 12.12 -5.54 6.01
CA ARG A 131 12.69 -6.70 5.31
C ARG A 131 14.16 -6.92 5.66
N ARG A 132 14.94 -5.85 5.88
CA ARG A 132 16.32 -5.95 6.31
C ARG A 132 16.42 -6.57 7.72
N ALA A 133 15.59 -6.12 8.65
CA ALA A 133 15.53 -6.69 10.00
C ALA A 133 15.15 -8.18 9.96
N ALA A 134 14.17 -8.54 9.11
CA ALA A 134 13.79 -9.94 8.91
C ALA A 134 14.93 -10.78 8.30
N ALA A 135 15.64 -10.23 7.32
CA ALA A 135 16.78 -10.92 6.69
C ALA A 135 17.98 -11.12 7.64
N ALA A 136 18.12 -10.26 8.64
CA ALA A 136 19.14 -10.37 9.67
C ALA A 136 18.76 -11.35 10.81
N GLY A 137 17.51 -11.88 10.83
CA GLY A 137 17.04 -12.74 11.92
C GLY A 137 16.82 -11.99 13.23
N GLU A 138 16.56 -10.69 13.17
CA GLU A 138 16.50 -9.81 14.35
C GLU A 138 15.08 -9.52 14.82
N LEU A 139 14.08 -9.82 13.97
CA LEU A 139 12.72 -9.32 14.18
C LEU A 139 11.96 -10.09 15.26
N THR A 140 12.31 -11.35 15.48
CA THR A 140 11.75 -12.19 16.57
C THR A 140 12.25 -11.77 17.95
N GLY A 141 13.26 -10.90 18.04
CA GLY A 141 13.72 -10.33 19.32
C GLY A 141 12.84 -9.15 19.77
N ASP A 142 12.35 -9.19 21.01
CA ASP A 142 11.42 -8.21 21.58
C ASP A 142 11.84 -6.75 21.37
N LYS A 143 13.12 -6.45 21.59
CA LYS A 143 13.65 -5.10 21.43
C LYS A 143 13.50 -4.59 20.00
N THR A 144 13.86 -5.39 19.01
CA THR A 144 13.77 -5.02 17.60
C THR A 144 12.33 -4.97 17.15
N LEU A 145 11.51 -5.95 17.55
CA LEU A 145 10.08 -5.98 17.27
C LEU A 145 9.37 -4.71 17.77
N LEU A 146 9.63 -4.33 19.02
CA LEU A 146 9.05 -3.13 19.62
C LEU A 146 9.51 -1.84 18.90
N ALA A 147 10.81 -1.75 18.57
CA ALA A 147 11.36 -0.60 17.84
C ALA A 147 10.72 -0.47 16.45
N GLN A 148 10.60 -1.56 15.70
CA GLN A 148 9.97 -1.58 14.38
C GLN A 148 8.47 -1.28 14.49
N THR A 149 7.76 -1.82 15.45
CA THR A 149 6.33 -1.53 15.69
C THR A 149 6.12 -0.03 15.92
N ARG A 150 6.90 0.59 16.81
CA ARG A 150 6.81 2.03 17.06
C ARG A 150 7.14 2.87 15.83
N ARG A 151 8.14 2.46 15.05
CA ARG A 151 8.47 3.12 13.79
C ARG A 151 7.31 3.05 12.80
N LEU A 152 6.73 1.87 12.64
CA LEU A 152 5.61 1.65 11.73
C LEU A 152 4.37 2.46 12.14
N LEU A 153 4.06 2.54 13.44
CA LEU A 153 2.94 3.34 13.95
C LEU A 153 3.09 4.84 13.69
N ARG A 154 4.32 5.36 13.66
CA ARG A 154 4.59 6.78 13.35
C ARG A 154 4.50 7.12 11.87
N ASP A 155 4.51 6.14 10.99
CA ASP A 155 4.39 6.33 9.54
C ASP A 155 2.98 6.76 9.15
N SER A 156 2.84 7.56 8.11
CA SER A 156 1.53 8.01 7.61
C SER A 156 0.62 6.88 7.16
N ARG A 157 1.17 5.72 6.78
CA ARG A 157 0.42 4.51 6.40
C ARG A 157 -0.40 3.91 7.54
N THR A 158 -0.11 4.26 8.80
CA THR A 158 -0.90 3.88 9.98
C THR A 158 -2.35 4.36 9.89
N ARG A 159 -2.61 5.39 9.11
CA ARG A 159 -3.97 5.80 8.77
C ARG A 159 -4.83 4.63 8.26
N ARG A 160 -4.25 3.68 7.53
CA ARG A 160 -4.98 2.49 7.06
C ARG A 160 -5.43 1.58 8.20
N LEU A 161 -4.61 1.45 9.25
CA LEU A 161 -5.04 0.75 10.47
C LEU A 161 -6.22 1.49 11.11
N ALA A 162 -6.12 2.81 11.26
CA ALA A 162 -7.20 3.61 11.83
C ALA A 162 -8.50 3.45 11.03
N GLU A 163 -8.46 3.58 9.71
CA GLU A 163 -9.61 3.37 8.83
C GLU A 163 -10.21 1.97 8.97
N GLN A 164 -9.39 0.92 8.87
CA GLN A 164 -9.90 -0.46 8.93
C GLN A 164 -10.46 -0.80 10.31
N PHE A 165 -9.77 -0.42 11.38
CA PHE A 165 -10.21 -0.67 12.74
C PHE A 165 -11.50 0.10 13.05
N THR A 166 -11.51 1.42 12.80
CA THR A 166 -12.65 2.29 13.07
C THR A 166 -13.88 1.84 12.29
N CYS A 167 -13.74 1.58 10.98
CA CYS A 167 -14.85 1.15 10.14
C CYS A 167 -15.46 -0.18 10.59
N GLN A 168 -14.65 -1.11 11.09
CA GLN A 168 -15.15 -2.40 11.57
C GLN A 168 -15.75 -2.30 12.96
N TRP A 169 -15.08 -1.60 13.87
CA TRP A 169 -15.52 -1.54 15.27
C TRP A 169 -16.75 -0.66 15.45
N LEU A 170 -16.81 0.50 14.78
CA LEU A 170 -17.95 1.42 14.85
C LEU A 170 -19.04 1.14 13.80
N HIS A 171 -18.83 0.16 12.92
CA HIS A 171 -19.74 -0.16 11.80
C HIS A 171 -20.02 1.03 10.86
N ILE A 172 -19.04 1.89 10.64
CA ILE A 172 -19.16 3.10 9.80
C ILE A 172 -18.56 2.96 8.40
N ARG A 173 -18.37 1.74 7.90
CA ARG A 173 -17.88 1.52 6.54
C ARG A 173 -18.85 2.09 5.51
N GLY A 174 -18.36 2.99 4.65
CA GLY A 174 -19.20 3.67 3.64
C GLY A 174 -20.10 4.76 4.21
N PHE A 175 -19.94 5.13 5.48
CA PHE A 175 -20.74 6.18 6.12
C PHE A 175 -20.65 7.54 5.39
N ASP A 176 -19.49 7.84 4.83
CA ASP A 176 -19.23 9.04 4.01
C ASP A 176 -20.04 9.06 2.68
N GLN A 177 -20.58 7.92 2.28
CA GLN A 177 -21.41 7.76 1.07
C GLN A 177 -22.87 7.42 1.39
N ASN A 178 -23.21 7.27 2.67
CA ASN A 178 -24.55 6.85 3.10
C ASN A 178 -25.59 7.95 2.88
N ASP A 179 -26.70 7.62 2.21
CA ASP A 179 -27.83 8.50 1.93
C ASP A 179 -29.12 8.09 2.65
N ASP A 180 -29.02 7.19 3.64
CA ASP A 180 -30.21 6.63 4.33
C ASP A 180 -30.91 7.62 5.28
N LYS A 181 -30.35 8.81 5.49
CA LYS A 181 -30.92 9.82 6.38
C LYS A 181 -31.96 10.64 5.64
N ASN A 182 -33.08 10.88 6.33
CA ASN A 182 -34.17 11.72 5.80
C ASN A 182 -33.71 13.19 5.76
N GLU A 183 -33.49 13.72 4.58
CA GLU A 183 -33.02 15.09 4.35
C GLU A 183 -33.97 16.17 4.91
N LYS A 184 -35.28 15.88 5.05
CA LYS A 184 -36.22 16.83 5.70
C LYS A 184 -35.97 16.98 7.19
N ILE A 185 -35.43 15.93 7.85
CA ILE A 185 -35.10 15.94 9.28
C ILE A 185 -33.64 16.35 9.51
N TYR A 186 -32.75 15.90 8.63
CA TYR A 186 -31.33 16.13 8.72
C TYR A 186 -30.78 16.76 7.42
N PRO A 187 -31.18 18.01 7.08
CA PRO A 187 -30.83 18.62 5.79
C PRO A 187 -29.34 18.85 5.57
N THR A 188 -28.56 18.94 6.65
CA THR A 188 -27.10 19.15 6.60
C THR A 188 -26.27 17.85 6.58
N PHE A 189 -26.92 16.70 6.76
CA PHE A 189 -26.21 15.41 6.84
C PHE A 189 -25.39 15.09 5.59
N PRO A 190 -25.89 15.24 4.35
CA PRO A 190 -25.10 14.95 3.14
C PRO A 190 -23.79 15.74 3.07
N GLU A 191 -23.78 16.96 3.61
CA GLU A 191 -22.60 17.80 3.64
C GLU A 191 -21.64 17.47 4.79
N LEU A 192 -22.15 16.92 5.89
CA LEU A 192 -21.39 16.64 7.11
C LEU A 192 -20.85 15.22 7.17
N ARG A 193 -21.51 14.24 6.57
CA ARG A 193 -21.19 12.81 6.71
C ARG A 193 -19.71 12.49 6.46
N GLY A 194 -19.10 13.09 5.42
CA GLY A 194 -17.67 12.92 5.14
C GLY A 194 -16.76 13.50 6.24
N ALA A 195 -17.19 14.61 6.86
CA ALA A 195 -16.45 15.20 7.97
C ALA A 195 -16.60 14.38 9.26
N MET A 196 -17.78 13.85 9.54
CA MET A 196 -18.04 12.96 10.69
C MET A 196 -17.23 11.68 10.59
N TYR A 197 -17.20 11.06 9.40
CA TYR A 197 -16.35 9.91 9.14
C TYR A 197 -14.86 10.22 9.36
N GLU A 198 -14.38 11.32 8.79
CA GLU A 198 -12.98 11.74 8.89
C GLU A 198 -12.57 12.07 10.33
N GLU A 199 -13.44 12.68 11.12
CA GLU A 199 -13.23 12.91 12.55
C GLU A 199 -12.92 11.59 13.27
N SER A 200 -13.78 10.59 13.09
CA SER A 200 -13.64 9.27 13.70
C SER A 200 -12.31 8.62 13.31
N VAL A 201 -11.97 8.62 12.03
CA VAL A 201 -10.70 8.04 11.54
C VAL A 201 -9.50 8.77 12.15
N ARG A 202 -9.51 10.11 12.20
CA ARG A 202 -8.41 10.91 12.77
C ARG A 202 -8.23 10.70 14.26
N PHE A 203 -9.32 10.54 14.97
CA PHE A 203 -9.28 10.25 16.41
C PHE A 203 -8.52 8.94 16.68
N PHE A 204 -8.83 7.87 15.94
CA PHE A 204 -8.11 6.61 16.07
C PHE A 204 -6.68 6.66 15.51
N GLU A 205 -6.46 7.39 14.41
CA GLU A 205 -5.11 7.60 13.88
C GLU A 205 -4.19 8.25 14.91
N ASP A 206 -4.67 9.30 15.57
CA ASP A 206 -3.94 10.01 16.62
C ASP A 206 -3.59 9.08 17.79
N MET A 207 -4.58 8.30 18.24
CA MET A 207 -4.39 7.36 19.32
C MET A 207 -3.34 6.29 19.00
N PHE A 208 -3.38 5.71 17.79
CA PHE A 208 -2.40 4.71 17.38
C PHE A 208 -1.00 5.29 17.17
N ARG A 209 -0.89 6.48 16.61
CA ARG A 209 0.41 7.11 16.32
C ARG A 209 1.13 7.62 17.57
N ASN A 210 0.37 8.05 18.54
CA ASN A 210 0.88 8.66 19.77
C ASN A 210 0.86 7.74 20.99
N ASP A 211 0.55 6.44 20.77
CA ASP A 211 0.46 5.44 21.85
C ASP A 211 -0.47 5.90 22.99
N GLY A 212 -1.64 6.44 22.60
CA GLY A 212 -2.61 7.00 23.53
C GLY A 212 -3.22 5.94 24.44
N PRO A 213 -3.58 6.30 25.68
CA PRO A 213 -4.22 5.39 26.62
C PRO A 213 -5.55 4.83 26.06
N VAL A 214 -5.80 3.55 26.23
CA VAL A 214 -7.05 2.92 25.75
C VAL A 214 -8.30 3.57 26.40
N LEU A 215 -8.18 4.07 27.61
CA LEU A 215 -9.27 4.76 28.31
C LEU A 215 -9.66 6.08 27.64
N ASP A 216 -8.77 6.70 26.87
CA ASP A 216 -9.09 7.90 26.10
C ASP A 216 -10.13 7.63 25.02
N LEU A 217 -10.35 6.37 24.61
CA LEU A 217 -11.49 6.01 23.77
C LEU A 217 -12.83 6.47 24.37
N LEU A 218 -12.95 6.48 25.69
CA LEU A 218 -14.18 6.87 26.37
C LEU A 218 -14.12 8.29 26.95
N SER A 219 -12.92 8.79 27.29
CA SER A 219 -12.76 10.00 28.10
C SER A 219 -11.79 11.04 27.54
N ALA A 220 -11.38 10.94 26.27
CA ALA A 220 -10.52 11.95 25.67
C ALA A 220 -11.19 13.33 25.67
N ASP A 221 -10.44 14.34 26.09
CA ASP A 221 -10.88 15.74 26.06
C ASP A 221 -10.48 16.45 24.76
N HIS A 222 -10.40 15.71 23.67
CA HIS A 222 -10.06 16.27 22.36
C HIS A 222 -10.78 15.55 21.23
N THR A 223 -10.91 16.25 20.10
CA THR A 223 -11.33 15.72 18.81
C THR A 223 -10.61 16.41 17.66
N PHE A 224 -10.95 16.04 16.43
CA PHE A 224 -10.37 16.62 15.21
C PHE A 224 -11.47 17.29 14.39
N LEU A 225 -11.31 18.60 14.15
CA LEU A 225 -12.33 19.39 13.47
C LEU A 225 -11.75 20.17 12.29
N ASN A 226 -12.58 20.34 11.27
CA ASN A 226 -12.49 21.42 10.30
C ASN A 226 -13.60 22.45 10.61
N GLU A 227 -13.61 23.58 9.89
CA GLU A 227 -14.60 24.65 10.11
C GLU A 227 -16.05 24.15 10.02
N ARG A 228 -16.33 23.27 9.08
CA ARG A 228 -17.71 22.76 8.84
C ARG A 228 -18.22 21.99 10.05
N LEU A 229 -17.41 21.05 10.55
CA LEU A 229 -17.80 20.22 11.68
C LEU A 229 -17.77 21.03 13.00
N ALA A 230 -16.83 21.96 13.14
CA ALA A 230 -16.80 22.87 14.28
C ALA A 230 -18.05 23.74 14.38
N LYS A 231 -18.54 24.29 13.27
CA LYS A 231 -19.82 25.02 13.22
C LYS A 231 -21.00 24.12 13.63
N PHE A 232 -21.02 22.89 13.17
CA PHE A 232 -22.07 21.92 13.56
C PHE A 232 -22.03 21.63 15.07
N TYR A 233 -20.84 21.60 15.68
CA TYR A 233 -20.68 21.41 17.12
C TYR A 233 -20.85 22.67 17.96
N GLY A 234 -20.97 23.85 17.35
CA GLY A 234 -20.99 25.13 18.04
C GLY A 234 -19.62 25.48 18.68
N ILE A 235 -18.53 25.05 18.06
CA ILE A 235 -17.15 25.32 18.50
C ILE A 235 -16.54 26.43 17.64
N ASP A 236 -16.23 27.56 18.26
CA ASP A 236 -15.65 28.71 17.60
C ASP A 236 -14.12 28.59 17.43
N GLY A 237 -13.55 29.42 16.56
CA GLY A 237 -12.09 29.55 16.38
C GLY A 237 -11.48 28.53 15.40
N VAL A 238 -12.25 27.62 14.85
CA VAL A 238 -11.81 26.68 13.80
C VAL A 238 -12.22 27.24 12.44
N ILE A 239 -11.25 27.73 11.66
CA ILE A 239 -11.49 28.39 10.36
C ILE A 239 -10.82 27.59 9.23
N GLY A 240 -11.55 27.40 8.10
CA GLY A 240 -11.08 26.76 6.89
C GLY A 240 -11.18 25.23 6.89
N SER A 241 -10.80 24.63 5.77
CA SER A 241 -10.96 23.19 5.52
C SER A 241 -9.90 22.31 6.19
N LYS A 242 -8.82 22.89 6.72
CA LYS A 242 -7.73 22.11 7.35
C LYS A 242 -8.19 21.52 8.67
N TRP A 243 -7.96 20.22 8.80
CA TRP A 243 -8.19 19.47 10.02
C TRP A 243 -7.18 19.86 11.11
N ARG A 244 -7.66 20.00 12.34
CA ARG A 244 -6.84 20.30 13.52
C ARG A 244 -7.40 19.62 14.76
N ARG A 245 -6.51 19.27 15.67
CA ARG A 245 -6.89 18.82 17.01
C ARG A 245 -7.48 20.00 17.77
N VAL A 246 -8.57 19.75 18.46
CA VAL A 246 -9.25 20.69 19.35
C VAL A 246 -9.40 20.05 20.71
N ASP A 247 -8.81 20.64 21.72
CA ASP A 247 -8.86 20.18 23.11
C ASP A 247 -9.97 20.92 23.89
N GLY A 248 -10.34 20.41 25.08
CA GLY A 248 -11.36 21.03 25.94
C GLY A 248 -12.80 20.75 25.49
N VAL A 249 -13.02 19.68 24.73
CA VAL A 249 -14.35 19.36 24.18
C VAL A 249 -15.32 18.77 25.22
N GLN A 250 -14.80 18.24 26.36
CA GLN A 250 -15.63 17.75 27.47
C GLN A 250 -16.51 18.86 28.06
N ALA A 251 -16.00 20.09 28.14
CA ALA A 251 -16.76 21.26 28.58
C ALA A 251 -18.00 21.55 27.69
N ARG A 252 -18.04 20.96 26.49
CA ARG A 252 -19.17 21.05 25.53
C ARG A 252 -20.00 19.76 25.50
N GLY A 253 -19.83 18.88 26.49
CA GLY A 253 -20.52 17.58 26.55
C GLY A 253 -20.06 16.57 25.50
N ARG A 254 -18.84 16.74 24.96
CA ARG A 254 -18.24 15.84 23.97
C ARG A 254 -16.95 15.27 24.54
N GLY A 255 -16.55 14.12 24.04
CA GLY A 255 -15.32 13.47 24.48
C GLY A 255 -15.35 11.98 24.22
N GLY A 256 -14.20 11.43 23.86
CA GLY A 256 -14.09 10.02 23.46
C GLY A 256 -14.96 9.66 22.26
N VAL A 257 -15.01 8.38 21.95
CA VAL A 257 -15.71 7.84 20.76
C VAL A 257 -17.24 8.10 20.78
N LEU A 258 -17.83 8.16 21.97
CA LEU A 258 -19.27 8.42 22.11
C LEU A 258 -19.65 9.90 21.92
N GLY A 259 -18.67 10.77 21.92
CA GLY A 259 -18.83 12.22 21.66
C GLY A 259 -18.58 12.63 20.21
N LEU A 260 -18.18 11.71 19.34
CA LEU A 260 -18.01 11.96 17.89
C LEU A 260 -19.38 12.07 17.21
N ALA A 261 -19.42 12.72 16.05
CA ALA A 261 -20.67 12.92 15.31
C ALA A 261 -21.19 11.67 14.62
#